data_90c031c61d47f1ae0deaaae7667147c4
#
_entry.id   90c031c61d47f1ae0deaaae7667147c4
#
_cell.length_a   1.000
_cell.length_b   1.000
_cell.length_c   1.000
_cell.angle_alpha   90.00
_cell.angle_beta   90.00
_cell.angle_gamma   90.00
#
_symmetry.space_group_name_H-M   'P 1'
#
loop_
_entity.id
_entity.type
_entity.pdbx_description
1 polymer ?
#
loop_
_entity_poly.entity_id
_entity_poly.type
_entity_poly.pdbx_seq_one_letter_code
_entity_poly.pdbx_strand_id
1 'polypeptide(L)'
;MPFDKNELGRAGFSYVALGHIHKPQVLVENKVVYCGSPEPLDITETGRHGFYYAEIDDISAEVVKLEFIPSALVQYISLIINVSPASTNSELLMSISDEVNKRGLNNIYRIKIRGVRDPDIEFDLGIFQNKIKISQIIDDTEPQYNFAKLCADHPTDMIGFFIQEFYKPELSDVDKKALCYGINALLHTTEERG
;
A
#
# COMPACT_ATOMS: atom_id res chain seq x y z
N MET A 1 18.62 22.65 5.85
CA MET A 1 18.43 24.00 5.29
C MET A 1 17.94 23.84 3.85
N PRO A 2 16.85 24.50 3.45
CA PRO A 2 16.47 24.50 2.03
C PRO A 2 17.52 25.23 1.20
N PHE A 3 17.78 24.74 0.00
CA PHE A 3 18.66 25.40 -0.98
C PHE A 3 17.90 25.57 -2.30
N ASP A 4 18.31 26.55 -3.11
CA ASP A 4 17.78 26.71 -4.46
C ASP A 4 18.56 25.81 -5.45
N LYS A 5 17.85 24.86 -6.06
CA LYS A 5 18.43 23.99 -7.09
C LYS A 5 19.02 24.76 -8.29
N ASN A 6 18.46 25.94 -8.59
CA ASN A 6 18.94 26.78 -9.70
C ASN A 6 20.25 27.49 -9.36
N GLU A 7 20.45 27.84 -8.08
CA GLU A 7 21.74 28.37 -7.63
C GLU A 7 22.84 27.31 -7.74
N LEU A 8 22.55 26.07 -7.29
CA LEU A 8 23.48 24.95 -7.48
C LEU A 8 23.74 24.64 -8.96
N GLY A 9 22.71 24.71 -9.79
CA GLY A 9 22.84 24.50 -11.23
C GLY A 9 23.71 25.56 -11.93
N ARG A 10 23.76 26.79 -11.40
CA ARG A 10 24.60 27.90 -11.92
C ARG A 10 25.97 27.99 -11.27
N ALA A 11 26.18 27.31 -10.16
CA ALA A 11 27.50 27.21 -9.54
C ALA A 11 28.49 26.57 -10.51
N GLY A 12 29.73 27.00 -10.48
CA GLY A 12 30.80 26.57 -11.41
C GLY A 12 31.26 25.13 -11.28
N PHE A 13 30.43 24.24 -10.70
CA PHE A 13 30.70 22.82 -10.56
C PHE A 13 30.28 22.05 -11.82
N SER A 14 31.07 21.07 -12.23
CA SER A 14 30.74 20.12 -13.31
C SER A 14 29.56 19.24 -12.91
N TYR A 15 29.56 18.73 -11.67
CA TYR A 15 28.56 17.85 -11.11
C TYR A 15 28.39 18.11 -9.61
N VAL A 16 27.15 18.00 -9.12
CA VAL A 16 26.81 18.14 -7.71
C VAL A 16 26.09 16.87 -7.27
N ALA A 17 26.78 16.02 -6.52
CA ALA A 17 26.20 14.87 -5.89
C ALA A 17 25.62 15.24 -4.53
N LEU A 18 24.31 15.11 -4.38
CA LEU A 18 23.60 15.37 -3.13
C LEU A 18 23.32 14.06 -2.39
N GLY A 19 23.52 14.10 -1.07
CA GLY A 19 23.19 13.02 -0.15
C GLY A 19 21.93 13.30 0.68
N HIS A 20 21.68 12.48 1.71
CA HIS A 20 20.57 12.59 2.67
C HIS A 20 19.20 12.12 2.17
N ILE A 21 18.80 12.43 0.94
CA ILE A 21 17.53 11.97 0.38
C ILE A 21 17.73 10.57 -0.22
N HIS A 22 17.00 9.58 0.29
CA HIS A 22 17.17 8.18 -0.13
C HIS A 22 16.50 7.87 -1.48
N LYS A 23 15.57 8.71 -1.93
CA LYS A 23 14.94 8.57 -3.24
C LYS A 23 15.82 9.19 -4.32
N PRO A 24 16.22 8.43 -5.35
CA PRO A 24 17.00 8.98 -6.47
C PRO A 24 16.23 10.08 -7.20
N GLN A 25 16.87 11.22 -7.44
CA GLN A 25 16.25 12.37 -8.10
C GLN A 25 17.26 13.17 -8.90
N VAL A 26 16.94 13.48 -10.15
CA VAL A 26 17.68 14.48 -10.94
C VAL A 26 17.00 15.82 -10.72
N LEU A 27 17.69 16.77 -10.10
CA LEU A 27 17.20 18.12 -9.84
C LEU A 27 17.51 19.09 -10.99
N VAL A 28 18.72 18.95 -11.55
CA VAL A 28 19.17 19.65 -12.76
C VAL A 28 19.84 18.60 -13.66
N GLU A 29 19.34 18.54 -14.89
CA GLU A 29 19.78 17.53 -15.87
C GLU A 29 21.30 17.55 -16.01
N ASN A 30 21.90 16.38 -15.99
CA ASN A 30 23.35 16.15 -16.08
C ASN A 30 24.20 16.96 -15.08
N LYS A 31 23.64 17.50 -14.01
CA LYS A 31 24.40 18.38 -13.12
C LYS A 31 24.14 18.21 -11.63
N VAL A 32 22.89 18.21 -11.18
CA VAL A 32 22.55 18.20 -9.75
C VAL A 32 21.67 16.99 -9.45
N VAL A 33 22.16 16.06 -8.66
CA VAL A 33 21.52 14.76 -8.48
C VAL A 33 21.56 14.32 -7.02
N TYR A 34 20.41 13.87 -6.49
CA TYR A 34 20.38 12.98 -5.33
C TYR A 34 20.58 11.55 -5.81
N CYS A 35 21.65 10.89 -5.37
CA CYS A 35 21.92 9.51 -5.75
C CYS A 35 20.93 8.51 -5.14
N GLY A 36 20.30 8.88 -4.03
CA GLY A 36 19.48 7.96 -3.26
C GLY A 36 20.31 7.05 -2.34
N SER A 37 19.67 6.02 -1.81
CA SER A 37 20.33 4.93 -1.10
C SER A 37 20.51 3.72 -2.00
N PRO A 38 21.59 2.92 -1.85
CA PRO A 38 21.83 1.72 -2.65
C PRO A 38 20.80 0.60 -2.37
N GLU A 39 20.25 0.56 -1.16
CA GLU A 39 19.17 -0.32 -0.71
C GLU A 39 18.09 0.48 0.02
N PRO A 40 16.81 0.08 0.00
CA PRO A 40 15.79 0.72 0.81
C PRO A 40 15.98 0.40 2.29
N LEU A 41 15.75 1.37 3.18
CA LEU A 41 15.92 1.22 4.63
C LEU A 41 14.62 0.93 5.36
N ASP A 42 13.49 1.34 4.80
CA ASP A 42 12.18 1.09 5.41
C ASP A 42 11.04 0.96 4.37
N ILE A 43 9.85 0.60 4.87
CA ILE A 43 8.66 0.32 4.07
C ILE A 43 8.13 1.52 3.25
N THR A 44 8.52 2.73 3.61
CA THR A 44 8.10 3.96 2.90
C THR A 44 8.97 4.23 1.68
N GLU A 45 10.15 3.63 1.63
CA GLU A 45 11.12 3.77 0.55
C GLU A 45 10.83 2.81 -0.60
N THR A 46 9.71 3.08 -1.27
CA THR A 46 9.28 2.27 -2.42
C THR A 46 9.98 2.69 -3.71
N GLY A 47 10.12 1.75 -4.64
CA GLY A 47 10.69 1.99 -5.96
C GLY A 47 12.12 1.49 -6.11
N ARG A 48 12.80 2.00 -7.13
CA ARG A 48 14.18 1.55 -7.47
C ARG A 48 15.20 2.25 -6.59
N HIS A 49 16.12 1.48 -6.01
CA HIS A 49 17.28 1.96 -5.26
C HIS A 49 18.56 1.56 -5.98
N GLY A 50 19.60 2.37 -5.82
CA GLY A 50 20.85 2.21 -6.55
C GLY A 50 21.76 3.43 -6.44
N PHE A 51 22.54 3.66 -7.45
CA PHE A 51 23.47 4.78 -7.53
C PHE A 51 23.52 5.36 -8.93
N TYR A 52 24.06 6.58 -9.04
CA TYR A 52 24.35 7.19 -10.34
C TYR A 52 25.80 7.00 -10.71
N TYR A 53 26.03 6.59 -11.96
CA TYR A 53 27.31 6.62 -12.62
C TYR A 53 27.37 7.86 -13.51
N ALA A 54 28.43 8.66 -13.35
CA ALA A 54 28.65 9.87 -14.14
C ALA A 54 30.05 9.85 -14.79
N GLU A 55 30.11 10.19 -16.05
CA GLU A 55 31.35 10.47 -16.77
C GLU A 55 31.47 11.97 -17.03
N ILE A 56 32.62 12.55 -16.70
CA ILE A 56 32.89 13.98 -16.88
C ILE A 56 34.06 14.09 -17.87
N ASP A 57 33.88 14.89 -18.90
CA ASP A 57 34.93 15.19 -19.85
C ASP A 57 35.97 16.11 -19.23
N ASP A 58 37.28 15.72 -19.27
CA ASP A 58 38.37 16.43 -18.63
C ASP A 58 38.66 17.80 -19.25
N ILE A 59 38.24 18.04 -20.49
CA ILE A 59 38.53 19.26 -21.24
C ILE A 59 37.41 20.27 -21.08
N SER A 60 36.16 19.83 -21.35
CA SER A 60 34.97 20.70 -21.26
C SER A 60 34.47 20.83 -19.84
N ALA A 61 34.86 19.93 -18.93
CA ALA A 61 34.32 19.80 -17.58
C ALA A 61 32.79 19.56 -17.55
N GLU A 62 32.22 19.02 -18.62
CA GLU A 62 30.79 18.70 -18.71
C GLU A 62 30.54 17.23 -18.43
N VAL A 63 29.35 16.92 -17.87
CA VAL A 63 28.90 15.54 -17.71
C VAL A 63 28.41 15.00 -19.06
N VAL A 64 29.18 14.07 -19.63
CA VAL A 64 28.90 13.46 -20.93
C VAL A 64 28.03 12.20 -20.80
N LYS A 65 27.98 11.60 -19.60
CA LYS A 65 27.11 10.48 -19.30
C LYS A 65 26.62 10.55 -17.86
N LEU A 66 25.33 10.34 -17.67
CA LEU A 66 24.70 10.19 -16.35
C LEU A 66 23.70 9.03 -16.42
N GLU A 67 23.94 7.98 -15.66
CA GLU A 67 23.15 6.76 -15.71
C GLU A 67 22.80 6.29 -14.30
N PHE A 68 21.51 5.99 -14.05
CA PHE A 68 21.10 5.35 -12.81
C PHE A 68 21.29 3.84 -12.90
N ILE A 69 22.13 3.30 -12.02
CA ILE A 69 22.41 1.88 -11.91
C ILE A 69 21.61 1.31 -10.73
N PRO A 70 20.57 0.50 -10.97
CA PRO A 70 19.85 -0.16 -9.90
C PRO A 70 20.74 -1.24 -9.27
N SER A 71 20.98 -1.13 -7.96
CA SER A 71 21.81 -2.07 -7.21
C SER A 71 21.05 -2.83 -6.12
N ALA A 72 19.87 -2.35 -5.75
CA ALA A 72 19.09 -2.95 -4.68
C ALA A 72 18.68 -4.40 -4.99
N LEU A 73 18.98 -5.30 -4.05
CA LEU A 73 18.57 -6.71 -4.11
C LEU A 73 17.11 -6.92 -3.68
N VAL A 74 16.58 -5.95 -2.93
CA VAL A 74 15.23 -6.00 -2.36
C VAL A 74 14.53 -4.67 -2.62
N GLN A 75 13.22 -4.73 -2.87
CA GLN A 75 12.37 -3.55 -2.95
C GLN A 75 11.21 -3.70 -1.99
N TYR A 76 10.77 -2.59 -1.37
CA TYR A 76 9.49 -2.53 -0.72
C TYR A 76 8.39 -2.24 -1.74
N ILE A 77 7.41 -3.12 -1.81
CA ILE A 77 6.32 -3.04 -2.80
C ILE A 77 4.98 -2.96 -2.08
N SER A 78 4.22 -1.91 -2.38
CA SER A 78 2.86 -1.79 -1.91
C SER A 78 1.90 -2.39 -2.94
N LEU A 79 1.17 -3.43 -2.54
CA LEU A 79 0.13 -4.06 -3.33
C LEU A 79 -1.24 -3.64 -2.80
N ILE A 80 -2.14 -3.30 -3.72
CA ILE A 80 -3.54 -3.10 -3.42
C ILE A 80 -4.32 -4.18 -4.16
N ILE A 81 -5.04 -5.01 -3.42
CA ILE A 81 -5.90 -6.06 -3.96
C ILE A 81 -7.35 -5.65 -3.72
N ASN A 82 -8.11 -5.55 -4.79
CA ASN A 82 -9.52 -5.23 -4.70
C ASN A 82 -10.36 -6.51 -4.66
N VAL A 83 -11.31 -6.54 -3.74
CA VAL A 83 -12.26 -7.64 -3.58
C VAL A 83 -13.70 -7.16 -3.80
N SER A 84 -14.58 -8.09 -4.08
CA SER A 84 -16.02 -7.91 -4.21
C SER A 84 -16.76 -8.92 -3.33
N PRO A 85 -18.08 -8.81 -3.13
CA PRO A 85 -18.84 -9.79 -2.35
C PRO A 85 -18.80 -11.21 -2.89
N ALA A 86 -18.44 -11.37 -4.18
CA ALA A 86 -18.24 -12.69 -4.80
C ALA A 86 -16.83 -13.24 -4.61
N SER A 87 -15.90 -12.47 -4.06
CA SER A 87 -14.51 -12.88 -3.91
C SER A 87 -14.35 -13.92 -2.80
N THR A 88 -13.69 -15.00 -3.12
CA THR A 88 -13.37 -16.09 -2.19
C THR A 88 -11.96 -15.96 -1.63
N ASN A 89 -11.66 -16.65 -0.52
CA ASN A 89 -10.30 -16.76 0.01
C ASN A 89 -9.31 -17.28 -1.04
N SER A 90 -9.70 -18.29 -1.82
CA SER A 90 -8.84 -18.88 -2.85
C SER A 90 -8.49 -17.89 -3.97
N GLU A 91 -9.45 -17.10 -4.41
CA GLU A 91 -9.23 -16.06 -5.44
C GLU A 91 -8.34 -14.93 -4.92
N LEU A 92 -8.54 -14.50 -3.67
CA LEU A 92 -7.66 -13.52 -3.04
C LEU A 92 -6.22 -14.02 -2.95
N LEU A 93 -6.03 -15.25 -2.45
CA LEU A 93 -4.72 -15.87 -2.33
C LEU A 93 -4.03 -16.04 -3.69
N MET A 94 -4.78 -16.42 -4.73
CA MET A 94 -4.27 -16.53 -6.09
C MET A 94 -3.84 -15.15 -6.62
N SER A 95 -4.67 -14.13 -6.45
CA SER A 95 -4.36 -12.77 -6.89
C SER A 95 -3.10 -12.20 -6.23
N ILE A 96 -2.93 -12.43 -4.91
CA ILE A 96 -1.72 -12.04 -4.20
C ILE A 96 -0.50 -12.79 -4.74
N SER A 97 -0.63 -14.12 -4.91
CA SER A 97 0.46 -14.96 -5.42
C SER A 97 0.90 -14.55 -6.81
N ASP A 98 -0.04 -14.26 -7.70
CA ASP A 98 0.23 -13.83 -9.07
C ASP A 98 0.96 -12.49 -9.11
N GLU A 99 0.52 -11.52 -8.30
CA GLU A 99 1.18 -10.22 -8.22
C GLU A 99 2.60 -10.31 -7.62
N VAL A 100 2.79 -11.16 -6.62
CA VAL A 100 4.11 -11.42 -6.04
C VAL A 100 5.02 -12.12 -7.04
N ASN A 101 4.54 -13.13 -7.76
CA ASN A 101 5.32 -13.83 -8.78
C ASN A 101 5.76 -12.90 -9.92
N LYS A 102 4.90 -11.98 -10.35
CA LYS A 102 5.22 -10.97 -11.37
C LYS A 102 6.30 -10.00 -10.91
N ARG A 103 6.36 -9.68 -9.61
CA ARG A 103 7.24 -8.65 -9.06
C ARG A 103 8.48 -9.20 -8.38
N GLY A 104 8.51 -10.51 -8.07
CA GLY A 104 9.64 -11.23 -7.53
C GLY A 104 9.54 -11.57 -6.04
N LEU A 105 9.82 -12.82 -5.71
CA LEU A 105 9.72 -13.39 -4.35
C LEU A 105 10.74 -12.79 -3.34
N ASN A 106 11.81 -12.17 -3.83
CA ASN A 106 12.82 -11.57 -2.96
C ASN A 106 12.38 -10.25 -2.33
N ASN A 107 11.40 -9.59 -2.90
CA ASN A 107 10.90 -8.31 -2.43
C ASN A 107 10.08 -8.42 -1.14
N ILE A 108 9.93 -7.31 -0.45
CA ILE A 108 9.14 -7.19 0.78
C ILE A 108 7.81 -6.49 0.45
N TYR A 109 6.71 -7.11 0.82
CA TYR A 109 5.38 -6.66 0.41
C TYR A 109 4.61 -6.04 1.58
N ARG A 110 3.98 -4.91 1.31
CA ARG A 110 2.88 -4.37 2.10
C ARG A 110 1.61 -4.59 1.30
N ILE A 111 0.69 -5.40 1.83
CA ILE A 111 -0.53 -5.78 1.14
C ILE A 111 -1.70 -5.04 1.78
N LYS A 112 -2.50 -4.34 0.98
CA LYS A 112 -3.74 -3.71 1.39
C LYS A 112 -4.89 -4.31 0.58
N ILE A 113 -5.84 -4.93 1.27
CA ILE A 113 -7.05 -5.46 0.69
C ILE A 113 -8.13 -4.39 0.81
N ARG A 114 -8.83 -4.11 -0.27
CA ARG A 114 -9.89 -3.10 -0.33
C ARG A 114 -11.11 -3.61 -1.07
N GLY A 115 -12.23 -2.99 -0.79
CA GLY A 115 -13.48 -3.23 -1.48
C GLY A 115 -14.55 -3.71 -0.53
N VAL A 116 -15.56 -4.33 -1.10
CA VAL A 116 -16.70 -4.83 -0.35
C VAL A 116 -16.62 -6.35 -0.33
N ARG A 117 -16.81 -6.96 0.85
CA ARG A 117 -16.81 -8.41 1.02
C ARG A 117 -18.17 -8.94 1.46
N ASP A 118 -18.41 -10.21 1.23
CA ASP A 118 -19.49 -10.93 1.90
C ASP A 118 -19.24 -10.87 3.42
N PRO A 119 -20.22 -10.52 4.26
CA PRO A 119 -20.06 -10.47 5.71
C PRO A 119 -19.65 -11.81 6.32
N ASP A 120 -20.05 -12.94 5.71
CA ASP A 120 -19.75 -14.28 6.19
C ASP A 120 -18.33 -14.78 5.79
N ILE A 121 -17.57 -13.96 5.01
CA ILE A 121 -16.21 -14.28 4.60
C ILE A 121 -15.20 -13.50 5.45
N GLU A 122 -14.35 -14.22 6.16
CA GLU A 122 -13.12 -13.73 6.73
C GLU A 122 -11.94 -14.18 5.89
N PHE A 123 -11.06 -13.23 5.50
CA PHE A 123 -9.90 -13.54 4.70
C PHE A 123 -8.76 -14.09 5.58
N ASP A 124 -8.41 -15.37 5.39
CA ASP A 124 -7.25 -15.98 6.06
C ASP A 124 -5.94 -15.61 5.33
N LEU A 125 -5.23 -14.66 5.88
CA LEU A 125 -3.97 -14.15 5.35
C LEU A 125 -2.74 -14.78 6.01
N GLY A 126 -2.94 -15.64 7.02
CA GLY A 126 -1.88 -16.34 7.73
C GLY A 126 -1.08 -17.32 6.86
N ILE A 127 -1.68 -17.80 5.78
CA ILE A 127 -1.08 -18.78 4.85
C ILE A 127 0.21 -18.26 4.19
N PHE A 128 0.38 -16.93 4.09
CA PHE A 128 1.55 -16.32 3.44
C PHE A 128 2.77 -16.15 4.36
N GLN A 129 2.63 -16.28 5.68
CA GLN A 129 3.66 -15.92 6.66
C GLN A 129 5.03 -16.56 6.43
N ASN A 130 5.10 -17.69 5.72
CA ASN A 130 6.37 -18.40 5.48
C ASN A 130 6.78 -18.49 4.00
N LYS A 131 6.00 -17.96 3.07
CA LYS A 131 6.24 -18.09 1.63
C LYS A 131 6.63 -16.78 0.97
N ILE A 132 6.20 -15.66 1.52
CA ILE A 132 6.38 -14.32 0.99
C ILE A 132 6.87 -13.42 2.13
N LYS A 133 7.83 -12.56 1.84
CA LYS A 133 8.29 -11.56 2.81
C LYS A 133 7.24 -10.45 2.90
N ILE A 134 6.39 -10.52 3.91
CA ILE A 134 5.34 -9.52 4.14
C ILE A 134 5.71 -8.68 5.35
N SER A 135 5.78 -7.36 5.16
CA SER A 135 6.01 -6.39 6.23
C SER A 135 4.71 -6.00 6.94
N GLN A 136 3.60 -5.94 6.19
CA GLN A 136 2.29 -5.57 6.73
C GLN A 136 1.17 -6.07 5.81
N ILE A 137 0.08 -6.55 6.44
CA ILE A 137 -1.19 -6.78 5.76
C ILE A 137 -2.24 -5.89 6.43
N ILE A 138 -3.03 -5.20 5.62
CA ILE A 138 -4.11 -4.33 6.06
C ILE A 138 -5.38 -4.81 5.37
N ASP A 139 -6.34 -5.29 6.14
CA ASP A 139 -7.70 -5.50 5.67
C ASP A 139 -8.48 -4.19 5.83
N ASP A 140 -8.77 -3.54 4.71
CA ASP A 140 -9.55 -2.29 4.58
C ASP A 140 -10.83 -2.60 3.80
N THR A 141 -11.38 -3.79 3.97
CA THR A 141 -12.65 -4.20 3.35
C THR A 141 -13.84 -3.81 4.20
N GLU A 142 -14.98 -3.59 3.53
CA GLU A 142 -16.26 -3.29 4.18
C GLU A 142 -17.22 -4.47 3.96
N PRO A 143 -17.89 -5.01 5.01
CA PRO A 143 -18.88 -6.06 4.83
C PRO A 143 -20.15 -5.48 4.16
N GLN A 144 -20.70 -6.20 3.20
CA GLN A 144 -21.95 -5.83 2.52
C GLN A 144 -23.15 -6.48 3.21
N TYR A 145 -23.67 -5.85 4.25
CA TYR A 145 -24.87 -6.33 4.90
C TYR A 145 -26.12 -6.03 4.08
N ASN A 146 -27.01 -7.02 3.99
CA ASN A 146 -28.41 -6.80 3.61
C ASN A 146 -29.20 -6.44 4.85
N PHE A 147 -29.26 -5.15 5.18
CA PHE A 147 -29.91 -4.65 6.39
C PHE A 147 -31.38 -5.04 6.49
N ALA A 148 -32.11 -5.09 5.37
CA ALA A 148 -33.53 -5.47 5.37
C ALA A 148 -33.71 -6.94 5.75
N LYS A 149 -32.87 -7.82 5.19
CA LYS A 149 -32.86 -9.25 5.53
C LYS A 149 -32.43 -9.44 6.98
N LEU A 150 -31.35 -8.81 7.40
CA LEU A 150 -30.82 -8.93 8.74
C LEU A 150 -31.83 -8.46 9.80
N CYS A 151 -32.56 -7.38 9.54
CA CYS A 151 -33.66 -6.91 10.42
C CYS A 151 -34.83 -7.91 10.48
N ALA A 152 -35.12 -8.58 9.36
CA ALA A 152 -36.16 -9.60 9.34
C ALA A 152 -35.78 -10.90 10.07
N ASP A 153 -34.51 -11.25 10.00
CA ASP A 153 -33.94 -12.43 10.69
C ASP A 153 -33.81 -12.19 12.22
N HIS A 154 -33.71 -10.91 12.63
CA HIS A 154 -33.55 -10.47 14.03
C HIS A 154 -34.70 -9.56 14.52
N PRO A 155 -35.99 -9.99 14.52
CA PRO A 155 -37.11 -9.11 14.71
C PRO A 155 -37.26 -8.56 16.15
N THR A 156 -36.68 -9.24 17.14
CA THR A 156 -36.94 -8.93 18.58
C THR A 156 -35.64 -8.89 19.41
N ASP A 157 -34.49 -8.85 18.78
CA ASP A 157 -33.20 -8.77 19.48
C ASP A 157 -32.48 -7.44 19.25
N MET A 158 -31.30 -7.32 19.86
CA MET A 158 -30.50 -6.10 19.84
C MET A 158 -30.05 -5.70 18.42
N ILE A 159 -29.80 -6.68 17.54
CA ILE A 159 -29.39 -6.45 16.15
C ILE A 159 -30.53 -5.80 15.36
N GLY A 160 -31.72 -6.37 15.44
CA GLY A 160 -32.88 -5.82 14.77
C GLY A 160 -33.28 -4.43 15.28
N PHE A 161 -33.28 -4.22 16.61
CA PHE A 161 -33.56 -2.89 17.18
C PHE A 161 -32.49 -1.86 16.76
N PHE A 162 -31.21 -2.24 16.74
CA PHE A 162 -30.13 -1.37 16.28
C PHE A 162 -30.32 -0.96 14.82
N ILE A 163 -30.64 -1.92 13.94
CA ILE A 163 -30.90 -1.63 12.53
C ILE A 163 -32.12 -0.70 12.37
N GLN A 164 -33.23 -0.98 13.06
CA GLN A 164 -34.46 -0.16 12.97
C GLN A 164 -34.21 1.28 13.40
N GLU A 165 -33.39 1.51 14.43
CA GLU A 165 -33.08 2.85 14.95
C GLU A 165 -32.16 3.64 14.04
N PHE A 166 -31.10 3.00 13.49
CA PHE A 166 -30.04 3.70 12.80
C PHE A 166 -30.09 3.61 11.27
N TYR A 167 -30.75 2.60 10.70
CA TYR A 167 -30.87 2.46 9.24
C TYR A 167 -31.86 3.45 8.65
N LYS A 168 -31.41 4.23 7.67
CA LYS A 168 -32.21 5.14 6.87
C LYS A 168 -31.97 4.89 5.38
N PRO A 169 -32.96 5.12 4.49
CA PRO A 169 -32.76 4.91 3.04
C PRO A 169 -31.61 5.72 2.44
N GLU A 170 -31.33 6.89 2.99
CA GLU A 170 -30.24 7.77 2.57
C GLU A 170 -29.23 7.93 3.71
N LEU A 171 -28.30 6.96 3.81
CA LEU A 171 -27.18 7.03 4.75
C LEU A 171 -25.96 7.66 4.07
N SER A 172 -25.27 8.55 4.79
CA SER A 172 -23.93 8.97 4.39
C SER A 172 -22.94 7.78 4.48
N ASP A 173 -21.80 7.88 3.80
CA ASP A 173 -20.77 6.82 3.88
C ASP A 173 -20.26 6.61 5.31
N VAL A 174 -20.23 7.68 6.12
CA VAL A 174 -19.84 7.60 7.54
C VAL A 174 -20.88 6.83 8.33
N ASP A 175 -22.18 7.12 8.11
CA ASP A 175 -23.26 6.44 8.82
C ASP A 175 -23.35 4.96 8.44
N LYS A 176 -23.13 4.62 7.13
CA LYS A 176 -23.06 3.22 6.69
C LYS A 176 -21.93 2.47 7.39
N LYS A 177 -20.76 3.07 7.48
CA LYS A 177 -19.63 2.48 8.20
C LYS A 177 -19.94 2.28 9.68
N ALA A 178 -20.50 3.29 10.33
CA ALA A 178 -20.89 3.21 11.74
C ALA A 178 -21.93 2.08 11.97
N LEU A 179 -22.91 1.97 11.07
CA LEU A 179 -23.91 0.90 11.11
C LEU A 179 -23.27 -0.48 10.95
N CYS A 180 -22.38 -0.65 9.96
CA CYS A 180 -21.64 -1.90 9.75
C CYS A 180 -20.79 -2.28 10.96
N TYR A 181 -20.07 -1.34 11.57
CA TYR A 181 -19.28 -1.59 12.78
C TYR A 181 -20.15 -2.01 13.97
N GLY A 182 -21.28 -1.34 14.17
CA GLY A 182 -22.23 -1.69 15.24
C GLY A 182 -22.80 -3.08 15.06
N ILE A 183 -23.21 -3.45 13.85
CA ILE A 183 -23.71 -4.80 13.53
C ILE A 183 -22.63 -5.85 13.75
N ASN A 184 -21.41 -5.61 13.27
CA ASN A 184 -20.27 -6.52 13.49
C ASN A 184 -20.05 -6.77 14.98
N ALA A 185 -20.01 -5.72 15.78
CA ALA A 185 -19.85 -5.84 17.23
C ALA A 185 -20.95 -6.66 17.90
N LEU A 186 -22.19 -6.48 17.46
CA LEU A 186 -23.34 -7.23 18.00
C LEU A 186 -23.32 -8.72 17.59
N LEU A 187 -22.95 -9.03 16.33
CA LEU A 187 -22.85 -10.40 15.85
C LEU A 187 -21.77 -11.18 16.60
N HIS A 188 -20.57 -10.63 16.76
CA HIS A 188 -19.47 -11.29 17.48
C HIS A 188 -19.78 -11.51 18.98
N THR A 189 -20.53 -10.62 19.63
CA THR A 189 -20.93 -10.83 21.03
C THR A 189 -21.97 -11.93 21.22
N THR A 190 -22.72 -12.29 20.19
CA THR A 190 -23.68 -13.41 20.23
C THR A 190 -23.00 -14.77 20.04
N GLU A 191 -21.92 -14.84 19.27
CA GLU A 191 -21.15 -16.07 19.06
C GLU A 191 -20.34 -16.52 20.30
N GLU A 192 -19.83 -15.56 21.11
CA GLU A 192 -19.10 -15.88 22.36
C GLU A 192 -20.00 -16.41 23.48
N ARG A 193 -21.31 -16.38 23.34
CA ARG A 193 -22.28 -16.81 24.38
C ARG A 193 -23.05 -18.08 24.05
N GLY A 194 -22.78 -18.71 22.94
CA GLY A 194 -23.34 -19.99 22.50
C GLY A 194 -22.35 -21.11 22.65
#